data_6ccc904405cd837a3516c30837105a29
#
_entry.id   6ccc904405cd837a3516c30837105a29
#
_cell.length_a   1.000
_cell.length_b   1.000
_cell.length_c   1.000
_cell.angle_alpha   90.00
_cell.angle_beta   90.00
_cell.angle_gamma   90.00
#
_symmetry.space_group_name_H-M   'P 1'
#
loop_
_entity.id
_entity.type
_entity.pdbx_description
1 polymer ?
#
loop_
_entity_poly.entity_id
_entity_poly.type
_entity_poly.pdbx_seq_one_letter_code
_entity_poly.pdbx_strand_id
1 'polypeptide(L)'
;MRGKTPVITMVAAGVLGVAAGGWPVAAAVAGGSEPPMRAQLASVIGHRTWATPKPGSWTVPQPAKDGLPAVIKNIETQERVVFLTIDDGYTYDSEFVDLVRKEKVPIMTFLTSTYIKGQGQYFWAMRNAGSVMENHTVSHPNMATLGPEEQKRQICEASDEIAKSYGRRPEILRPPFGSFNETTRHVAKECGIKSILLWSAEFYNGTSGPGVGFNGFARGDGGKGFKPGDIILMHYRKGLAGQLKMILTWIEQAGFRPAAVENYLPRSLGGNAPDKPPAHG
;
A
#
# COMPACT_ATOMS: atom_id res chain seq x y z
N MET A 1 -44.06 36.46 4.86
CA MET A 1 -43.01 37.31 5.48
C MET A 1 -41.68 37.00 4.78
N ARG A 2 -41.12 37.98 4.09
CA ARG A 2 -39.91 37.84 3.24
C ARG A 2 -38.69 38.13 4.09
N GLY A 3 -37.77 37.20 4.23
CA GLY A 3 -36.48 37.32 4.89
C GLY A 3 -35.37 37.58 3.87
N LYS A 4 -34.64 38.66 4.04
CA LYS A 4 -33.62 39.23 3.16
C LYS A 4 -32.27 38.55 3.35
N THR A 5 -31.61 38.23 2.23
CA THR A 5 -30.22 37.83 2.13
C THR A 5 -29.28 39.04 2.29
N PRO A 6 -28.18 39.01 3.01
CA PRO A 6 -27.18 40.06 2.95
C PRO A 6 -26.12 39.75 1.87
N VAL A 7 -25.91 40.74 1.01
CA VAL A 7 -24.80 40.87 0.06
C VAL A 7 -23.58 41.38 0.83
N ILE A 8 -22.45 40.72 0.75
CA ILE A 8 -21.17 41.22 1.24
C ILE A 8 -20.37 41.78 0.05
N THR A 9 -20.17 43.08 0.12
CA THR A 9 -19.41 43.91 -0.83
C THR A 9 -17.93 43.75 -0.59
N MET A 10 -17.16 43.45 -1.66
CA MET A 10 -15.70 43.58 -1.68
C MET A 10 -15.31 45.07 -1.66
N VAL A 11 -14.41 45.45 -0.77
CA VAL A 11 -13.69 46.71 -0.80
C VAL A 11 -12.25 46.44 -1.18
N ALA A 12 -11.86 47.00 -2.32
CA ALA A 12 -10.47 47.12 -2.75
C ALA A 12 -9.92 48.50 -2.30
N ALA A 13 -8.79 48.50 -1.66
CA ALA A 13 -7.88 49.67 -1.52
C ALA A 13 -6.50 49.11 -1.18
N GLY A 14 -5.40 49.48 -1.74
CA GLY A 14 -4.90 50.71 -2.27
C GLY A 14 -3.41 50.69 -2.02
N VAL A 15 -2.64 50.94 -3.06
CA VAL A 15 -1.18 50.96 -3.13
C VAL A 15 -0.60 52.22 -2.46
N LEU A 16 0.55 52.08 -1.75
CA LEU A 16 1.61 53.08 -1.47
C LEU A 16 2.67 52.33 -0.63
N GLY A 17 3.95 52.22 -0.92
CA GLY A 17 4.89 53.12 -1.53
C GLY A 17 6.22 53.03 -0.75
N VAL A 18 7.26 52.49 -1.36
CA VAL A 18 8.71 52.81 -1.21
C VAL A 18 9.35 52.84 0.19
N ALA A 19 10.31 51.93 0.46
CA ALA A 19 11.58 52.27 1.07
C ALA A 19 12.70 51.30 0.60
N ALA A 20 13.73 51.91 0.00
CA ALA A 20 14.92 51.25 -0.46
C ALA A 20 15.80 50.84 0.75
N GLY A 21 16.14 49.55 0.81
CA GLY A 21 17.16 49.02 1.70
C GLY A 21 17.95 47.95 0.95
N GLY A 22 19.15 48.32 0.46
CA GLY A 22 20.02 47.42 -0.27
C GLY A 22 20.50 46.26 0.57
N TRP A 23 20.28 45.06 0.05
CA TRP A 23 20.91 43.83 0.54
C TRP A 23 22.07 43.46 -0.39
N PRO A 24 23.17 42.94 0.12
CA PRO A 24 24.32 42.60 -0.71
C PRO A 24 23.96 41.46 -1.68
N VAL A 25 24.29 41.66 -2.93
CA VAL A 25 24.21 40.65 -4.00
C VAL A 25 25.21 39.56 -3.64
N ALA A 26 24.70 38.44 -3.17
CA ALA A 26 25.48 37.21 -3.03
C ALA A 26 25.82 36.69 -4.43
N ALA A 27 27.09 36.41 -4.65
CA ALA A 27 27.65 35.92 -5.88
C ALA A 27 26.86 34.76 -6.48
N ALA A 28 26.61 34.82 -7.78
CA ALA A 28 26.05 33.74 -8.59
C ALA A 28 26.97 32.52 -8.46
N VAL A 29 26.51 31.50 -7.75
CA VAL A 29 27.07 30.16 -7.83
C VAL A 29 26.71 29.62 -9.21
N ALA A 30 27.74 29.23 -9.96
CA ALA A 30 27.67 28.69 -11.30
C ALA A 30 26.56 27.65 -11.42
N GLY A 31 25.70 27.84 -12.43
CA GLY A 31 24.57 26.96 -12.74
C GLY A 31 25.02 25.54 -13.12
N GLY A 32 25.03 24.66 -12.14
CA GLY A 32 24.90 23.25 -12.39
C GLY A 32 23.43 22.99 -12.74
N SER A 33 23.12 22.75 -14.02
CA SER A 33 21.81 22.30 -14.43
C SER A 33 21.51 20.98 -13.70
N GLU A 34 20.52 20.97 -12.78
CA GLU A 34 20.01 19.72 -12.24
C GLU A 34 19.64 18.79 -13.42
N PRO A 35 20.10 17.55 -13.42
CA PRO A 35 19.73 16.61 -14.46
C PRO A 35 18.21 16.49 -14.50
N PRO A 36 17.59 16.39 -15.69
CA PRO A 36 16.15 16.29 -15.80
C PRO A 36 15.65 15.11 -14.96
N MET A 37 14.51 15.24 -14.32
CA MET A 37 13.90 14.27 -13.38
C MET A 37 13.95 12.82 -13.94
N ARG A 38 13.89 12.63 -15.27
CA ARG A 38 14.05 11.36 -15.96
C ARG A 38 15.45 10.75 -15.79
N ALA A 39 16.50 11.55 -15.74
CA ALA A 39 17.88 11.08 -15.56
C ALA A 39 18.16 10.74 -14.08
N GLN A 40 17.57 11.49 -13.14
CA GLN A 40 17.63 11.18 -11.71
C GLN A 40 16.89 9.88 -11.40
N LEU A 41 15.70 9.65 -11.99
CA LEU A 41 14.95 8.40 -11.86
C LEU A 41 15.70 7.19 -12.45
N ALA A 42 16.43 7.36 -13.55
CA ALA A 42 17.19 6.28 -14.17
C ALA A 42 18.42 5.86 -13.37
N SER A 43 19.09 6.80 -12.68
CA SER A 43 20.27 6.52 -11.85
C SER A 43 19.91 5.82 -10.52
N VAL A 44 18.70 6.03 -10.01
CA VAL A 44 18.23 5.49 -8.73
C VAL A 44 17.75 4.04 -8.84
N ILE A 45 17.33 3.60 -10.03
CA ILE A 45 16.71 2.27 -10.23
C ILE A 45 17.75 1.14 -10.40
N GLY A 46 19.01 1.45 -10.68
CA GLY A 46 20.01 0.47 -11.19
C GLY A 46 20.57 -0.56 -10.19
N HIS A 47 20.44 -0.39 -8.86
CA HIS A 47 21.05 -1.28 -7.85
C HIS A 47 20.27 -1.34 -6.52
N ARG A 48 18.95 -1.40 -6.57
CA ARG A 48 18.16 -1.51 -5.34
C ARG A 48 18.26 -2.90 -4.73
N THR A 49 18.66 -2.97 -3.47
CA THR A 49 18.57 -4.18 -2.67
C THR A 49 17.35 -4.08 -1.76
N TRP A 50 16.47 -5.04 -1.86
CA TRP A 50 15.30 -5.11 -1.00
C TRP A 50 15.67 -5.66 0.37
N ALA A 51 14.98 -5.19 1.41
CA ALA A 51 15.27 -5.64 2.76
C ALA A 51 14.81 -7.09 2.98
N THR A 52 15.67 -7.87 3.62
CA THR A 52 15.32 -9.16 4.20
C THR A 52 15.26 -9.02 5.70
N PRO A 53 14.33 -9.72 6.39
CA PRO A 53 14.21 -9.65 7.84
C PRO A 53 15.52 -10.00 8.53
N LYS A 54 15.94 -9.19 9.50
CA LYS A 54 17.05 -9.53 10.40
C LYS A 54 16.48 -10.23 11.61
N PRO A 55 16.97 -11.39 12.02
CA PRO A 55 16.50 -12.06 13.22
C PRO A 55 16.49 -11.10 14.43
N GLY A 56 15.38 -11.05 15.16
CA GLY A 56 15.22 -10.21 16.34
C GLY A 56 14.97 -8.71 16.10
N SER A 57 14.90 -8.26 14.84
CA SER A 57 14.64 -6.85 14.52
C SER A 57 13.17 -6.48 14.44
N TRP A 58 12.27 -7.45 14.52
CA TRP A 58 10.82 -7.21 14.52
C TRP A 58 10.12 -8.09 15.55
N THR A 59 8.98 -7.61 16.03
CA THR A 59 8.06 -8.41 16.85
C THR A 59 7.26 -9.32 15.93
N VAL A 60 7.40 -10.63 16.08
CA VAL A 60 6.60 -11.60 15.30
C VAL A 60 5.13 -11.44 15.70
N PRO A 61 4.22 -11.07 14.75
CA PRO A 61 2.81 -10.99 15.05
C PRO A 61 2.29 -12.34 15.59
N GLN A 62 1.43 -12.29 16.57
CA GLN A 62 0.90 -13.50 17.20
C GLN A 62 -0.51 -13.79 16.71
N PRO A 63 -0.90 -15.06 16.60
CA PRO A 63 -2.29 -15.44 16.39
C PRO A 63 -3.21 -14.83 17.46
N ALA A 64 -4.40 -14.45 17.06
CA ALA A 64 -5.37 -13.87 17.99
C ALA A 64 -5.78 -14.90 19.07
N LYS A 65 -5.93 -14.45 20.31
CA LYS A 65 -6.25 -15.31 21.46
C LYS A 65 -7.62 -16.02 21.33
N ASP A 66 -8.54 -15.44 20.58
CA ASP A 66 -9.85 -16.00 20.26
C ASP A 66 -9.81 -17.10 19.18
N GLY A 67 -8.61 -17.36 18.63
CA GLY A 67 -8.40 -18.34 17.57
C GLY A 67 -9.00 -17.94 16.22
N LEU A 68 -9.44 -16.71 16.06
CA LEU A 68 -9.89 -16.13 14.79
C LEU A 68 -8.71 -15.50 14.04
N PRO A 69 -8.83 -15.20 12.73
CA PRO A 69 -7.80 -14.50 11.98
C PRO A 69 -7.35 -13.22 12.68
N ALA A 70 -6.04 -13.10 12.93
CA ALA A 70 -5.47 -11.91 13.54
C ALA A 70 -5.61 -10.70 12.60
N VAL A 71 -5.84 -9.50 13.17
CA VAL A 71 -5.94 -8.25 12.40
C VAL A 71 -4.62 -7.49 12.53
N ILE A 72 -3.97 -7.26 11.39
CA ILE A 72 -2.63 -6.67 11.31
C ILE A 72 -2.71 -5.38 10.48
N LYS A 73 -2.24 -4.26 11.03
CA LYS A 73 -2.23 -2.95 10.35
C LYS A 73 -0.81 -2.45 10.02
N ASN A 74 0.16 -2.93 10.74
CA ASN A 74 1.58 -2.63 10.57
C ASN A 74 2.40 -3.78 11.15
N ILE A 75 3.67 -3.82 10.86
CA ILE A 75 4.63 -4.74 11.49
C ILE A 75 5.48 -3.96 12.49
N GLU A 76 5.47 -4.39 13.75
CA GLU A 76 6.33 -3.78 14.77
C GLU A 76 7.79 -4.15 14.50
N THR A 77 8.59 -3.18 14.06
CA THR A 77 10.01 -3.38 13.74
C THR A 77 10.82 -2.13 14.01
N GLN A 78 12.12 -2.32 14.31
CA GLN A 78 13.11 -1.24 14.35
C GLN A 78 13.79 -1.03 12.98
N GLU A 79 13.58 -1.92 12.03
CA GLU A 79 14.13 -1.78 10.69
C GLU A 79 13.41 -0.66 9.92
N ARG A 80 14.19 0.13 9.18
CA ARG A 80 13.62 1.15 8.28
C ARG A 80 13.10 0.51 7.00
N VAL A 81 12.06 -0.31 7.16
CA VAL A 81 11.37 -1.02 6.09
C VAL A 81 9.91 -0.62 6.00
N VAL A 82 9.37 -0.72 4.80
CA VAL A 82 7.95 -0.55 4.48
C VAL A 82 7.51 -1.66 3.56
N PHE A 83 6.22 -1.95 3.54
CA PHE A 83 5.63 -3.04 2.77
C PHE A 83 4.65 -2.51 1.74
N LEU A 84 4.91 -2.79 0.46
CA LEU A 84 4.05 -2.36 -0.63
C LEU A 84 2.96 -3.41 -0.87
N THR A 85 1.72 -2.96 -0.85
CA THR A 85 0.54 -3.79 -1.11
C THR A 85 -0.38 -3.11 -2.09
N ILE A 86 -1.03 -3.89 -2.98
CA ILE A 86 -1.90 -3.35 -4.03
C ILE A 86 -3.21 -4.10 -4.04
N ASP A 87 -4.31 -3.36 -4.10
CA ASP A 87 -5.68 -3.88 -4.07
C ASP A 87 -6.38 -3.80 -5.44
N ASP A 88 -7.45 -4.57 -5.57
CA ASP A 88 -8.44 -4.64 -6.65
C ASP A 88 -8.05 -5.55 -7.83
N GLY A 89 -7.32 -5.04 -8.81
CA GLY A 89 -6.97 -5.78 -10.02
C GLY A 89 -7.81 -5.45 -11.25
N TYR A 90 -8.51 -4.31 -11.28
CA TYR A 90 -9.38 -3.95 -12.42
C TYR A 90 -8.68 -3.19 -13.56
N THR A 91 -7.46 -2.71 -13.34
CA THR A 91 -6.67 -1.99 -14.36
C THR A 91 -5.34 -2.69 -14.58
N TYR A 92 -4.91 -2.77 -15.83
CA TYR A 92 -3.70 -3.46 -16.25
C TYR A 92 -2.70 -2.45 -16.80
N ASP A 93 -1.46 -2.56 -16.36
CA ASP A 93 -0.35 -1.72 -16.76
C ASP A 93 0.87 -2.63 -17.00
N SER A 94 1.17 -2.90 -18.27
CA SER A 94 2.29 -3.78 -18.64
C SER A 94 3.65 -3.20 -18.20
N GLU A 95 3.81 -1.88 -18.24
CA GLU A 95 5.02 -1.22 -17.74
C GLU A 95 5.21 -1.46 -16.24
N PHE A 96 4.11 -1.52 -15.49
CA PHE A 96 4.15 -1.85 -14.07
C PHE A 96 4.68 -3.26 -13.81
N VAL A 97 4.16 -4.26 -14.53
CA VAL A 97 4.65 -5.65 -14.40
C VAL A 97 6.12 -5.76 -14.78
N ASP A 98 6.52 -5.09 -15.88
CA ASP A 98 7.91 -5.07 -16.32
C ASP A 98 8.83 -4.44 -15.28
N LEU A 99 8.39 -3.36 -14.64
CA LEU A 99 9.12 -2.71 -13.56
C LEU A 99 9.25 -3.62 -12.33
N VAL A 100 8.13 -4.23 -11.88
CA VAL A 100 8.14 -5.18 -10.75
C VAL A 100 9.09 -6.33 -11.01
N ARG A 101 9.04 -6.92 -12.22
CA ARG A 101 9.89 -8.05 -12.61
C ARG A 101 11.36 -7.66 -12.69
N LYS A 102 11.68 -6.55 -13.37
CA LYS A 102 13.04 -6.06 -13.58
C LYS A 102 13.71 -5.71 -12.27
N GLU A 103 13.02 -4.96 -11.44
CA GLU A 103 13.55 -4.47 -10.16
C GLU A 103 13.28 -5.45 -9.01
N LYS A 104 12.55 -6.57 -9.26
CA LYS A 104 12.16 -7.57 -8.25
C LYS A 104 11.47 -6.94 -7.02
N VAL A 105 10.63 -5.92 -7.26
CA VAL A 105 9.97 -5.17 -6.17
C VAL A 105 9.08 -6.11 -5.36
N PRO A 106 9.26 -6.23 -4.04
CA PRO A 106 8.41 -7.06 -3.22
C PRO A 106 7.03 -6.41 -3.07
N ILE A 107 6.01 -7.05 -3.61
CA ILE A 107 4.63 -6.57 -3.61
C ILE A 107 3.69 -7.72 -3.26
N MET A 108 2.82 -7.50 -2.30
CA MET A 108 1.67 -8.38 -2.05
C MET A 108 0.43 -7.78 -2.71
N THR A 109 -0.34 -8.60 -3.42
CA THR A 109 -1.49 -8.19 -4.23
C THR A 109 -2.76 -8.80 -3.66
N PHE A 110 -3.77 -7.99 -3.38
CA PHE A 110 -5.09 -8.41 -2.94
C PHE A 110 -6.08 -8.30 -4.10
N LEU A 111 -6.56 -9.44 -4.60
CA LEU A 111 -7.31 -9.50 -5.84
C LEU A 111 -8.81 -9.70 -5.62
N THR A 112 -9.61 -8.85 -6.27
CA THR A 112 -11.06 -9.04 -6.38
C THR A 112 -11.33 -9.96 -7.57
N SER A 113 -11.91 -11.14 -7.32
CA SER A 113 -11.94 -12.19 -8.33
C SER A 113 -12.77 -11.84 -9.58
N THR A 114 -13.78 -10.99 -9.48
CA THR A 114 -14.53 -10.51 -10.65
C THR A 114 -13.71 -9.57 -11.53
N TYR A 115 -12.76 -8.82 -10.98
CA TYR A 115 -11.93 -7.89 -11.75
C TYR A 115 -10.83 -8.61 -12.53
N ILE A 116 -10.35 -9.74 -12.03
CA ILE A 116 -9.27 -10.51 -12.66
C ILE A 116 -9.76 -11.53 -13.70
N LYS A 117 -11.08 -11.73 -13.84
CA LYS A 117 -11.66 -12.62 -14.85
C LYS A 117 -11.24 -12.21 -16.26
N GLY A 118 -10.70 -13.16 -17.02
CA GLY A 118 -10.20 -12.91 -18.37
C GLY A 118 -8.81 -12.25 -18.45
N GLN A 119 -8.18 -11.95 -17.32
CA GLN A 119 -6.87 -11.27 -17.24
C GLN A 119 -5.75 -12.17 -16.70
N GLY A 120 -5.92 -13.47 -16.84
CA GLY A 120 -5.02 -14.47 -16.28
C GLY A 120 -3.54 -14.22 -16.61
N GLN A 121 -3.22 -13.84 -17.85
CA GLN A 121 -1.82 -13.62 -18.26
C GLN A 121 -1.14 -12.47 -17.50
N TYR A 122 -1.84 -11.38 -17.23
CA TYR A 122 -1.30 -10.24 -16.50
C TYR A 122 -0.91 -10.62 -15.07
N PHE A 123 -1.84 -11.24 -14.34
CA PHE A 123 -1.57 -11.65 -12.95
C PHE A 123 -0.64 -12.86 -12.86
N TRP A 124 -0.60 -13.74 -13.88
CA TRP A 124 0.47 -14.73 -14.00
C TRP A 124 1.85 -14.08 -14.14
N ALA A 125 1.95 -13.02 -14.93
CA ALA A 125 3.20 -12.27 -15.04
C ALA A 125 3.59 -11.60 -13.71
N MET A 126 2.64 -11.04 -12.96
CA MET A 126 2.85 -10.50 -11.61
C MET A 126 3.32 -11.59 -10.64
N ARG A 127 2.64 -12.75 -10.61
CA ARG A 127 3.05 -13.90 -9.80
C ARG A 127 4.47 -14.35 -10.13
N ASN A 128 4.79 -14.47 -11.42
CA ASN A 128 6.13 -14.86 -11.87
C ASN A 128 7.20 -13.80 -11.59
N ALA A 129 6.80 -12.56 -11.40
CA ALA A 129 7.65 -11.47 -10.90
C ALA A 129 7.88 -11.51 -9.38
N GLY A 130 7.26 -12.46 -8.66
CA GLY A 130 7.42 -12.67 -7.23
C GLY A 130 6.29 -12.09 -6.36
N SER A 131 5.23 -11.54 -6.96
CA SER A 131 4.09 -11.04 -6.18
C SER A 131 3.28 -12.18 -5.57
N VAL A 132 2.90 -12.03 -4.31
CA VAL A 132 1.99 -12.95 -3.62
C VAL A 132 0.55 -12.50 -3.84
N MET A 133 -0.33 -13.46 -4.25
CA MET A 133 -1.73 -13.20 -4.55
C MET A 133 -2.61 -13.58 -3.36
N GLU A 134 -3.31 -12.60 -2.79
CA GLU A 134 -4.16 -12.74 -1.63
C GLU A 134 -5.60 -12.29 -1.93
N ASN A 135 -6.51 -12.50 -0.98
CA ASN A 135 -7.95 -12.36 -1.16
C ASN A 135 -8.45 -10.93 -0.92
N HIS A 136 -9.19 -10.37 -1.90
CA HIS A 136 -9.92 -9.10 -1.77
C HIS A 136 -11.41 -9.25 -2.12
N THR A 137 -12.00 -10.41 -1.82
CA THR A 137 -13.40 -10.78 -2.07
C THR A 137 -13.76 -11.05 -3.55
N VAL A 138 -14.99 -11.48 -3.78
CA VAL A 138 -15.50 -11.74 -5.14
C VAL A 138 -15.78 -10.44 -5.89
N SER A 139 -16.52 -9.50 -5.28
CA SER A 139 -17.09 -8.33 -5.97
C SER A 139 -16.89 -7.00 -5.24
N HIS A 140 -15.96 -6.96 -4.29
CA HIS A 140 -15.59 -5.75 -3.56
C HIS A 140 -16.74 -5.10 -2.74
N PRO A 141 -17.55 -5.85 -1.98
CA PRO A 141 -18.60 -5.27 -1.15
C PRO A 141 -18.07 -4.76 0.18
N ASN A 142 -18.88 -3.92 0.87
CA ASN A 142 -18.65 -3.63 2.28
C ASN A 142 -19.03 -4.87 3.12
N MET A 143 -18.03 -5.62 3.58
CA MET A 143 -18.24 -6.90 4.26
C MET A 143 -19.08 -6.79 5.52
N ALA A 144 -18.89 -5.74 6.32
CA ALA A 144 -19.62 -5.56 7.58
C ALA A 144 -21.13 -5.36 7.42
N THR A 145 -21.61 -5.07 6.21
CA THR A 145 -23.05 -4.86 5.91
C THR A 145 -23.75 -6.11 5.40
N LEU A 146 -23.01 -7.19 5.15
CA LEU A 146 -23.53 -8.43 4.58
C LEU A 146 -23.91 -9.44 5.66
N GLY A 147 -24.87 -10.31 5.36
CA GLY A 147 -25.17 -11.48 6.17
C GLY A 147 -24.06 -12.54 6.10
N PRO A 148 -24.04 -13.50 7.05
CA PRO A 148 -22.97 -14.49 7.16
C PRO A 148 -22.73 -15.30 5.89
N GLU A 149 -23.78 -15.81 5.26
CA GLU A 149 -23.69 -16.64 4.04
C GLU A 149 -23.08 -15.85 2.86
N GLU A 150 -23.47 -14.59 2.71
CA GLU A 150 -22.91 -13.77 1.64
C GLU A 150 -21.45 -13.39 1.95
N GLN A 151 -21.10 -13.09 3.20
CA GLN A 151 -19.71 -12.90 3.59
C GLN A 151 -18.86 -14.13 3.28
N LYS A 152 -19.37 -15.33 3.60
CA LYS A 152 -18.71 -16.59 3.31
C LYS A 152 -18.52 -16.79 1.81
N ARG A 153 -19.56 -16.56 1.02
CA ARG A 153 -19.48 -16.62 -0.45
C ARG A 153 -18.40 -15.68 -0.98
N GLN A 154 -18.36 -14.43 -0.52
CA GLN A 154 -17.40 -13.42 -0.94
C GLN A 154 -15.94 -13.80 -0.65
N ILE A 155 -15.69 -14.52 0.42
CA ILE A 155 -14.32 -14.91 0.81
C ILE A 155 -13.93 -16.26 0.22
N CYS A 156 -14.79 -17.29 0.38
CA CYS A 156 -14.45 -18.64 -0.06
C CYS A 156 -14.33 -18.75 -1.57
N GLU A 157 -15.33 -18.23 -2.33
CA GLU A 157 -15.28 -18.30 -3.80
C GLU A 157 -14.12 -17.49 -4.39
N ALA A 158 -13.77 -16.32 -3.80
CA ALA A 158 -12.59 -15.58 -4.24
C ALA A 158 -11.31 -16.38 -4.00
N SER A 159 -11.19 -17.06 -2.85
CA SER A 159 -10.04 -17.92 -2.57
C SER A 159 -9.96 -19.10 -3.54
N ASP A 160 -11.08 -19.72 -3.88
CA ASP A 160 -11.14 -20.82 -4.85
C ASP A 160 -10.74 -20.38 -6.25
N GLU A 161 -11.25 -19.24 -6.70
CA GLU A 161 -10.91 -18.68 -8.02
C GLU A 161 -9.43 -18.30 -8.13
N ILE A 162 -8.86 -17.66 -7.09
CA ILE A 162 -7.44 -17.31 -7.06
C ILE A 162 -6.58 -18.58 -7.02
N ALA A 163 -6.95 -19.59 -6.22
CA ALA A 163 -6.24 -20.87 -6.18
C ALA A 163 -6.25 -21.57 -7.53
N LYS A 164 -7.41 -21.64 -8.18
CA LYS A 164 -7.57 -22.21 -9.52
C LYS A 164 -6.76 -21.47 -10.57
N SER A 165 -6.80 -20.13 -10.54
CA SER A 165 -6.17 -19.29 -11.54
C SER A 165 -4.66 -19.18 -11.36
N TYR A 166 -4.13 -19.17 -10.12
CA TYR A 166 -2.72 -18.87 -9.82
C TYR A 166 -2.00 -19.94 -9.00
N GLY A 167 -2.63 -21.08 -8.74
CA GLY A 167 -1.98 -22.28 -8.18
C GLY A 167 -1.68 -22.24 -6.67
N ARG A 168 -2.08 -21.18 -5.95
CA ARG A 168 -1.97 -21.08 -4.49
C ARG A 168 -3.26 -20.50 -3.90
N ARG A 169 -3.82 -21.16 -2.89
CA ARG A 169 -4.96 -20.63 -2.16
C ARG A 169 -4.51 -19.46 -1.28
N PRO A 170 -5.22 -18.33 -1.30
CA PRO A 170 -4.98 -17.22 -0.38
C PRO A 170 -5.13 -17.65 1.08
N GLU A 171 -4.26 -17.13 1.93
CA GLU A 171 -4.29 -17.32 3.37
C GLU A 171 -4.46 -16.01 4.15
N ILE A 172 -4.44 -14.88 3.42
CA ILE A 172 -4.61 -13.54 3.97
C ILE A 172 -5.79 -12.88 3.26
N LEU A 173 -6.66 -12.23 4.03
CA LEU A 173 -7.76 -11.43 3.53
C LEU A 173 -7.46 -9.95 3.75
N ARG A 174 -7.71 -9.12 2.75
CA ARG A 174 -7.96 -7.70 2.98
C ARG A 174 -9.41 -7.41 2.65
N PRO A 175 -10.25 -7.08 3.63
CA PRO A 175 -11.64 -6.75 3.36
C PRO A 175 -11.71 -5.39 2.65
N PRO A 176 -12.56 -5.22 1.62
CA PRO A 176 -12.78 -3.93 0.97
C PRO A 176 -13.09 -2.81 1.96
N PHE A 177 -12.53 -1.63 1.70
CA PHE A 177 -12.66 -0.45 2.59
C PHE A 177 -12.08 -0.64 4.00
N GLY A 178 -11.38 -1.73 4.27
CA GLY A 178 -11.00 -2.13 5.63
C GLY A 178 -12.19 -2.48 6.51
N SER A 179 -13.35 -2.70 5.92
CA SER A 179 -14.62 -2.92 6.64
C SER A 179 -14.88 -4.40 6.88
N PHE A 180 -14.93 -4.77 8.14
CA PHE A 180 -15.22 -6.14 8.59
C PHE A 180 -15.85 -6.11 10.00
N ASN A 181 -16.47 -7.21 10.38
CA ASN A 181 -17.02 -7.43 11.72
C ASN A 181 -16.59 -8.82 12.24
N GLU A 182 -17.10 -9.23 13.39
CA GLU A 182 -16.78 -10.53 14.00
C GLU A 182 -17.23 -11.68 13.09
N THR A 183 -18.41 -11.58 12.47
CA THR A 183 -18.88 -12.56 11.47
C THR A 183 -17.86 -12.72 10.34
N THR A 184 -17.29 -11.62 9.84
CA THR A 184 -16.25 -11.66 8.79
C THR A 184 -15.06 -12.49 9.25
N ARG A 185 -14.61 -12.34 10.51
CA ARG A 185 -13.48 -13.12 11.03
C ARG A 185 -13.80 -14.61 11.14
N HIS A 186 -15.02 -14.97 11.58
CA HIS A 186 -15.47 -16.36 11.65
C HIS A 186 -15.51 -17.02 10.27
N VAL A 187 -16.18 -16.40 9.30
CA VAL A 187 -16.27 -16.96 7.94
C VAL A 187 -14.93 -16.98 7.23
N ALA A 188 -14.07 -16.00 7.48
CA ALA A 188 -12.71 -15.97 6.95
C ALA A 188 -11.91 -17.21 7.45
N LYS A 189 -11.99 -17.54 8.73
CA LYS A 189 -11.39 -18.75 9.29
C LYS A 189 -11.93 -20.01 8.60
N GLU A 190 -13.24 -20.12 8.40
CA GLU A 190 -13.87 -21.25 7.69
C GLU A 190 -13.36 -21.38 6.26
N CYS A 191 -13.06 -20.27 5.58
CA CYS A 191 -12.50 -20.23 4.23
C CYS A 191 -10.97 -20.48 4.18
N GLY A 192 -10.31 -20.74 5.32
CA GLY A 192 -8.88 -21.02 5.41
C GLY A 192 -8.00 -19.77 5.51
N ILE A 193 -8.58 -18.60 5.73
CA ILE A 193 -7.85 -17.35 5.97
C ILE A 193 -7.25 -17.40 7.39
N LYS A 194 -5.98 -17.05 7.50
CA LYS A 194 -5.19 -17.06 8.74
C LYS A 194 -5.05 -15.67 9.36
N SER A 195 -5.06 -14.61 8.52
CA SER A 195 -5.01 -13.23 9.01
C SER A 195 -5.79 -12.26 8.11
N ILE A 196 -6.14 -11.11 8.70
CA ILE A 196 -6.69 -9.96 8.00
C ILE A 196 -5.60 -8.88 7.97
N LEU A 197 -5.11 -8.52 6.79
CA LEU A 197 -4.07 -7.53 6.62
C LEU A 197 -4.68 -6.21 6.15
N LEU A 198 -4.66 -5.21 7.01
CA LEU A 198 -5.04 -3.84 6.71
C LEU A 198 -3.80 -3.03 6.30
N TRP A 199 -3.83 -1.72 6.51
CA TRP A 199 -2.73 -0.81 6.20
C TRP A 199 -2.61 0.30 7.27
N SER A 200 -1.43 0.88 7.35
CA SER A 200 -1.14 2.03 8.23
C SER A 200 -0.95 3.31 7.41
N ALA A 201 -0.67 3.18 6.13
CA ALA A 201 -0.52 4.29 5.20
C ALA A 201 -1.11 3.94 3.84
N GLU A 202 -1.54 4.95 3.09
CA GLU A 202 -2.14 4.79 1.78
C GLU A 202 -1.54 5.77 0.80
N PHE A 203 -1.31 5.31 -0.43
CA PHE A 203 -0.85 6.13 -1.53
C PHE A 203 -2.01 6.41 -2.50
N TYR A 204 -2.45 7.66 -2.50
CA TYR A 204 -3.47 8.17 -3.42
C TYR A 204 -2.83 8.79 -4.65
N ASN A 205 -3.43 8.61 -5.79
CA ASN A 205 -2.94 9.15 -7.06
C ASN A 205 -3.19 10.68 -7.16
N GLY A 206 -2.50 11.48 -6.35
CA GLY A 206 -2.37 12.93 -6.55
C GLY A 206 -3.64 13.78 -6.47
N THR A 207 -4.79 13.25 -6.10
CA THR A 207 -6.03 14.00 -6.00
C THR A 207 -6.72 13.81 -4.65
N SER A 208 -6.66 14.88 -3.86
CA SER A 208 -7.59 15.27 -2.79
C SER A 208 -8.22 14.18 -1.91
N GLY A 209 -7.65 14.03 -0.72
CA GLY A 209 -8.30 13.47 0.45
C GLY A 209 -7.87 14.23 1.70
N PRO A 210 -8.62 14.21 2.81
CA PRO A 210 -8.22 14.87 4.05
C PRO A 210 -6.91 14.28 4.57
N GLY A 211 -5.90 15.13 4.80
CA GLY A 211 -4.61 14.74 5.36
C GLY A 211 -3.51 14.37 4.35
N VAL A 212 -3.72 14.60 3.05
CA VAL A 212 -2.75 14.28 2.00
C VAL A 212 -1.54 15.21 2.04
N GLY A 213 -0.47 14.77 2.69
CA GLY A 213 0.89 15.32 2.55
C GLY A 213 1.68 14.51 1.53
N PHE A 214 2.67 15.12 0.85
CA PHE A 214 3.42 14.47 -0.24
C PHE A 214 2.56 14.00 -1.43
N ASN A 215 1.80 14.91 -2.05
CA ASN A 215 1.13 14.65 -3.33
C ASN A 215 0.42 13.29 -3.44
N GLY A 216 -0.23 12.81 -2.37
CA GLY A 216 -1.00 11.59 -2.41
C GLY A 216 -0.67 10.50 -1.39
N PHE A 217 0.23 10.77 -0.44
CA PHE A 217 0.50 9.84 0.66
C PHE A 217 -0.22 10.29 1.93
N ALA A 218 -1.05 9.42 2.49
CA ALA A 218 -1.77 9.67 3.74
C ALA A 218 -1.51 8.54 4.75
N ARG A 219 -1.53 8.90 6.04
CA ARG A 219 -1.39 7.95 7.15
C ARG A 219 -2.67 7.95 7.99
N GLY A 220 -3.06 6.77 8.43
CA GLY A 220 -4.22 6.61 9.31
C GLY A 220 -4.07 7.30 10.68
N ASP A 221 -2.83 7.56 11.11
CA ASP A 221 -2.53 8.27 12.37
C ASP A 221 -2.32 9.78 12.20
N GLY A 222 -2.56 10.34 11.02
CA GLY A 222 -2.36 11.76 10.70
C GLY A 222 -0.89 12.19 10.63
N GLY A 223 0.06 11.27 10.81
CA GLY A 223 1.49 11.56 10.75
C GLY A 223 1.97 11.86 9.33
N LYS A 224 3.23 12.33 9.22
CA LYS A 224 3.88 12.61 7.94
C LYS A 224 5.02 11.61 7.69
N GLY A 225 5.23 11.28 6.41
CA GLY A 225 6.31 10.41 5.97
C GLY A 225 6.13 8.94 6.38
N PHE A 226 7.17 8.13 6.16
CA PHE A 226 7.17 6.70 6.45
C PHE A 226 7.56 6.43 7.90
N LYS A 227 7.00 5.35 8.46
CA LYS A 227 7.42 4.78 9.75
C LYS A 227 7.89 3.34 9.55
N PRO A 228 8.81 2.84 10.39
CA PRO A 228 9.18 1.44 10.36
C PRO A 228 7.97 0.52 10.43
N GLY A 229 7.92 -0.45 9.52
CA GLY A 229 6.84 -1.43 9.49
C GLY A 229 5.53 -0.99 8.85
N ASP A 230 5.49 0.19 8.21
CA ASP A 230 4.29 0.61 7.50
C ASP A 230 3.89 -0.36 6.40
N ILE A 231 2.63 -0.79 6.43
CA ILE A 231 1.96 -1.46 5.32
C ILE A 231 1.28 -0.38 4.49
N ILE A 232 1.73 -0.23 3.25
CA ILE A 232 1.29 0.84 2.34
C ILE A 232 0.28 0.27 1.35
N LEU A 233 -0.92 0.82 1.36
CA LEU A 233 -1.98 0.51 0.40
C LEU A 233 -1.79 1.31 -0.89
N MET A 234 -1.85 0.62 -2.00
CA MET A 234 -1.96 1.14 -3.37
C MET A 234 -3.14 0.45 -4.06
N HIS A 235 -3.54 0.93 -5.23
CA HIS A 235 -4.61 0.33 -6.02
C HIS A 235 -4.19 0.17 -7.48
N TYR A 236 -4.69 -0.86 -8.16
CA TYR A 236 -4.52 -1.02 -9.59
C TYR A 236 -5.26 0.11 -10.33
N ARG A 237 -4.51 1.08 -10.86
CA ARG A 237 -5.02 2.27 -11.56
C ARG A 237 -4.15 2.61 -12.76
N LYS A 238 -4.69 3.39 -13.68
CA LYS A 238 -3.94 3.91 -14.83
C LYS A 238 -2.70 4.68 -14.35
N GLY A 239 -1.54 4.42 -14.96
CA GLY A 239 -0.28 5.06 -14.61
C GLY A 239 0.39 4.49 -13.35
N LEU A 240 0.05 3.26 -12.97
CA LEU A 240 0.58 2.58 -11.79
C LEU A 240 2.12 2.43 -11.83
N ALA A 241 2.72 2.22 -13.02
CA ALA A 241 4.17 2.18 -13.17
C ALA A 241 4.85 3.48 -12.73
N GLY A 242 4.27 4.63 -13.12
CA GLY A 242 4.76 5.95 -12.70
C GLY A 242 4.63 6.16 -11.20
N GLN A 243 3.53 5.70 -10.61
CA GLN A 243 3.31 5.75 -9.15
C GLN A 243 4.31 4.88 -8.40
N LEU A 244 4.59 3.67 -8.88
CA LEU A 244 5.59 2.79 -8.28
C LEU A 244 6.98 3.43 -8.31
N LYS A 245 7.40 4.00 -9.44
CA LYS A 245 8.68 4.73 -9.55
C LYS A 245 8.76 5.86 -8.52
N MET A 246 7.70 6.63 -8.38
CA MET A 246 7.63 7.77 -7.46
C MET A 246 7.70 7.31 -6.00
N ILE A 247 6.88 6.35 -5.59
CA ILE A 247 6.89 5.87 -4.19
C ILE A 247 8.21 5.20 -3.83
N LEU A 248 8.82 4.43 -4.73
CA LEU A 248 10.13 3.83 -4.51
C LEU A 248 11.22 4.90 -4.29
N THR A 249 11.16 5.99 -5.06
CA THR A 249 12.08 7.11 -4.89
C THR A 249 11.90 7.80 -3.53
N TRP A 250 10.67 8.02 -3.09
CA TRP A 250 10.41 8.63 -1.79
C TRP A 250 10.82 7.74 -0.62
N ILE A 251 10.57 6.43 -0.73
CA ILE A 251 11.01 5.46 0.27
C ILE A 251 12.52 5.53 0.44
N GLU A 252 13.26 5.54 -0.65
CA GLU A 252 14.71 5.61 -0.64
C GLU A 252 15.24 6.95 -0.10
N GLN A 253 14.70 8.08 -0.57
CA GLN A 253 15.05 9.42 -0.07
C GLN A 253 14.78 9.56 1.43
N ALA A 254 13.76 8.91 1.94
CA ALA A 254 13.48 8.88 3.37
C ALA A 254 14.39 7.89 4.16
N GLY A 255 15.30 7.21 3.49
CA GLY A 255 16.21 6.22 4.10
C GLY A 255 15.51 4.92 4.49
N PHE A 256 14.40 4.59 3.85
CA PHE A 256 13.70 3.31 4.00
C PHE A 256 13.99 2.36 2.83
N ARG A 257 13.55 1.11 2.97
CA ARG A 257 13.60 0.11 1.89
C ARG A 257 12.29 -0.68 1.85
N PRO A 258 11.77 -1.03 0.69
CA PRO A 258 10.70 -2.02 0.57
C PRO A 258 11.15 -3.40 1.05
N ALA A 259 10.22 -4.12 1.66
CA ALA A 259 10.41 -5.52 2.05
C ALA A 259 9.15 -6.33 1.72
N ALA A 260 9.30 -7.64 1.59
CA ALA A 260 8.18 -8.56 1.42
C ALA A 260 7.50 -8.78 2.76
N VAL A 261 6.24 -8.36 2.90
CA VAL A 261 5.49 -8.45 4.16
C VAL A 261 5.33 -9.89 4.63
N GLU A 262 5.18 -10.83 3.71
CA GLU A 262 5.06 -12.26 4.00
C GLU A 262 6.29 -12.81 4.74
N ASN A 263 7.46 -12.20 4.60
CA ASN A 263 8.66 -12.61 5.32
C ASN A 263 8.71 -12.11 6.77
N TYR A 264 7.81 -11.20 7.15
CA TYR A 264 7.62 -10.68 8.51
C TYR A 264 6.37 -11.26 9.19
N LEU A 265 5.58 -12.03 8.47
CA LEU A 265 4.41 -12.74 8.99
C LEU A 265 4.77 -14.22 9.21
N PRO A 266 4.43 -14.82 10.38
CA PRO A 266 4.65 -16.23 10.62
C PRO A 266 3.72 -17.09 9.75
N ARG A 267 4.06 -18.37 9.61
CA ARG A 267 3.27 -19.35 8.83
C ARG A 267 1.86 -19.53 9.38
N SER A 268 1.71 -19.44 10.68
CA SER A 268 0.40 -19.46 11.35
C SER A 268 -0.52 -18.30 10.98
N LEU A 269 0.04 -17.21 10.39
CA LEU A 269 -0.69 -16.04 9.91
C LEU A 269 -0.65 -15.88 8.38
N GLY A 270 -0.22 -16.90 7.64
CA GLY A 270 -0.20 -16.91 6.18
C GLY A 270 1.09 -16.38 5.57
N GLY A 271 2.12 -16.15 6.37
CA GLY A 271 3.44 -15.69 5.91
C GLY A 271 4.46 -16.80 5.72
N ASN A 272 5.72 -16.40 5.60
CA ASN A 272 6.88 -17.27 5.40
C ASN A 272 7.81 -17.33 6.62
N ALA A 273 7.68 -16.38 7.55
CA ALA A 273 8.51 -16.34 8.76
C ALA A 273 8.22 -17.55 9.66
N PRO A 274 9.18 -18.01 10.49
CA PRO A 274 8.92 -19.01 11.50
C PRO A 274 7.96 -18.49 12.57
N ASP A 275 7.12 -19.37 13.13
CA ASP A 275 6.13 -19.01 14.16
C ASP A 275 6.78 -18.58 15.50
N LYS A 276 8.03 -18.94 15.70
CA LYS A 276 8.84 -18.47 16.83
C LYS A 276 10.08 -17.76 16.29
N PRO A 277 10.47 -16.62 16.88
CA PRO A 277 11.75 -16.01 16.51
C PRO A 277 12.88 -17.03 16.74
N PRO A 278 13.92 -17.02 15.88
CA PRO A 278 15.10 -17.83 16.17
C PRO A 278 15.64 -17.45 17.54
N ALA A 279 16.00 -18.46 18.33
CA ALA A 279 16.64 -18.24 19.61
C ALA A 279 17.89 -17.37 19.36
N HIS A 280 18.04 -16.32 20.17
CA HIS A 280 19.28 -15.53 20.16
C HIS A 280 20.42 -16.47 20.55
N GLY A 281 21.32 -16.77 19.60
CA GLY A 281 22.57 -17.46 19.84
C GLY A 281 23.58 -16.52 20.50
#